data_e3ba57b112330f4f014d4e60313ebea2
#
_entry.id   e3ba57b112330f4f014d4e60313ebea2
#
_cell.length_a   1.000
_cell.length_b   1.000
_cell.length_c   1.000
_cell.angle_alpha   90.00
_cell.angle_beta   90.00
_cell.angle_gamma   90.00
#
_symmetry.space_group_name_H-M   'P 1'
#
loop_
_entity.id
_entity.type
_entity.pdbx_description
1 polymer ?
#
loop_
_entity_poly.entity_id
_entity_poly.type
_entity_poly.pdbx_seq_one_letter_code
_entity_poly.pdbx_strand_id
1 'polypeptide(L)'
;MSHTNQCGFFYSLPFEEYQTLPGLNQSKLRQLLSSPSKQKQGYQIQQAMNFGNAGHCLLLEPHKFEELYVCAPKTLSRRGKNGKKSWEEFCKLHSGKNILPANEWERLQKILKVFQINPKIMHFWKHGETEVSMFWEDAELGVDCKARMDWYDADSMKI
;
A
#
# COMPACT_ATOMS: atom_id res chain seq x y z
N MET A 1 -9.27 -14.28 -21.31
CA MET A 1 -9.09 -13.34 -22.43
C MET A 1 -7.83 -12.57 -22.13
N SER A 2 -6.81 -12.65 -22.97
CA SER A 2 -5.49 -12.07 -22.74
C SER A 2 -5.55 -10.54 -22.92
N HIS A 3 -5.35 -9.79 -21.82
CA HIS A 3 -5.22 -8.33 -21.84
C HIS A 3 -3.85 -7.85 -22.39
N THR A 4 -3.23 -8.62 -23.23
CA THR A 4 -1.83 -8.50 -23.63
C THR A 4 -1.57 -7.48 -24.74
N ASN A 5 -2.30 -6.39 -24.86
CA ASN A 5 -1.91 -5.29 -25.78
C ASN A 5 -2.77 -4.01 -25.59
N GLN A 6 -3.26 -3.72 -24.41
CA GLN A 6 -3.97 -2.46 -24.21
C GLN A 6 -3.04 -1.46 -23.51
N CYS A 7 -2.45 -0.54 -24.27
CA CYS A 7 -1.88 0.69 -23.72
C CYS A 7 -3.01 1.58 -23.19
N GLY A 8 -2.79 2.24 -22.05
CA GLY A 8 -3.75 3.18 -21.46
C GLY A 8 -3.86 3.13 -19.95
N PHE A 9 -4.86 3.84 -19.46
CA PHE A 9 -5.16 3.94 -18.03
C PHE A 9 -6.29 2.98 -17.66
N PHE A 10 -6.13 2.27 -16.56
CA PHE A 10 -7.08 1.31 -16.03
C PHE A 10 -7.44 1.70 -14.60
N TYR A 11 -8.68 2.10 -14.43
CA TYR A 11 -9.27 2.47 -13.17
C TYR A 11 -9.81 1.22 -12.48
N SER A 12 -9.63 1.09 -11.18
CA SER A 12 -10.15 -0.03 -10.38
C SER A 12 -9.61 -1.43 -10.76
N LEU A 13 -8.46 -1.52 -11.42
CA LEU A 13 -7.79 -2.80 -11.66
C LEU A 13 -7.30 -3.39 -10.32
N PRO A 14 -7.71 -4.62 -9.93
CA PRO A 14 -7.24 -5.25 -8.70
C PRO A 14 -5.70 -5.37 -8.68
N PHE A 15 -5.09 -5.18 -7.50
CA PHE A 15 -3.63 -5.21 -7.36
C PHE A 15 -3.04 -6.57 -7.75
N GLU A 16 -3.70 -7.65 -7.37
CA GLU A 16 -3.32 -9.01 -7.70
C GLU A 16 -3.30 -9.24 -9.21
N GLU A 17 -4.31 -8.72 -9.91
CA GLU A 17 -4.38 -8.80 -11.36
C GLU A 17 -3.27 -7.94 -12.01
N TYR A 18 -3.09 -6.69 -11.54
CA TYR A 18 -1.99 -5.84 -12.00
C TYR A 18 -0.63 -6.53 -11.85
N GLN A 19 -0.39 -7.27 -10.77
CA GLN A 19 0.88 -7.95 -10.55
C GLN A 19 1.15 -9.04 -11.59
N THR A 20 0.13 -9.77 -12.02
CA THR A 20 0.26 -10.87 -12.99
C THR A 20 0.46 -10.41 -14.42
N LEU A 21 -0.01 -9.21 -14.76
CA LEU A 21 0.12 -8.67 -16.11
C LEU A 21 1.59 -8.42 -16.49
N PRO A 22 1.95 -8.58 -17.78
CA PRO A 22 3.30 -8.32 -18.27
C PRO A 22 3.68 -6.84 -18.13
N GLY A 23 4.96 -6.55 -18.30
CA GLY A 23 5.50 -5.20 -18.31
C GLY A 23 6.54 -4.95 -17.22
N LEU A 24 7.48 -4.06 -17.52
CA LEU A 24 8.49 -3.56 -16.60
C LEU A 24 7.87 -2.46 -15.72
N ASN A 25 8.16 -2.52 -14.43
CA ASN A 25 7.83 -1.48 -13.49
C ASN A 25 9.06 -1.06 -12.67
N GLN A 26 8.94 0.02 -11.92
CA GLN A 26 10.03 0.55 -11.09
C GLN A 26 10.66 -0.51 -10.17
N SER A 27 9.85 -1.37 -9.57
CA SER A 27 10.35 -2.41 -8.67
C SER A 27 11.19 -3.46 -9.40
N LYS A 28 10.74 -3.91 -10.58
CA LYS A 28 11.52 -4.81 -11.43
C LYS A 28 12.81 -4.17 -11.92
N LEU A 29 12.77 -2.90 -12.34
CA LEU A 29 13.98 -2.16 -12.74
C LEU A 29 14.96 -2.02 -11.59
N ARG A 30 14.50 -1.70 -10.38
CA ARG A 30 15.36 -1.66 -9.19
C ARG A 30 15.97 -3.02 -8.85
N GLN A 31 15.24 -4.11 -9.04
CA GLN A 31 15.77 -5.46 -8.84
C GLN A 31 16.88 -5.79 -9.84
N LEU A 32 16.74 -5.40 -11.10
CA LEU A 32 17.79 -5.58 -12.12
C LEU A 32 19.06 -4.78 -11.79
N LEU A 33 18.92 -3.60 -11.19
CA LEU A 33 20.03 -2.74 -10.79
C LEU A 33 20.64 -3.08 -9.43
N SER A 34 19.95 -3.87 -8.59
CA SER A 34 20.42 -4.20 -7.25
C SER A 34 21.22 -5.49 -7.23
N SER A 35 22.38 -5.44 -6.57
CA SER A 35 23.21 -6.64 -6.35
C SER A 35 22.50 -7.66 -5.45
N PRO A 36 22.58 -8.98 -5.70
CA PRO A 36 21.91 -10.04 -4.94
C PRO A 36 22.24 -10.07 -3.44
N SER A 37 23.32 -9.41 -3.02
CA SER A 37 23.80 -9.41 -1.63
C SER A 37 22.95 -8.55 -0.67
N LYS A 38 22.02 -7.74 -1.14
CA LYS A 38 21.17 -6.86 -0.29
C LYS A 38 19.90 -7.52 0.26
N GLN A 39 19.64 -8.78 -0.01
CA GLN A 39 18.43 -9.49 0.45
C GLN A 39 18.41 -9.85 1.96
N LYS A 40 19.46 -9.53 2.73
CA LYS A 40 19.59 -9.99 4.14
C LYS A 40 19.07 -9.01 5.23
N GLN A 41 18.38 -7.92 4.91
CA GLN A 41 17.87 -6.98 5.92
C GLN A 41 16.35 -7.12 6.17
N GLY A 42 15.86 -8.36 6.38
CA GLY A 42 14.43 -8.66 6.29
C GLY A 42 13.50 -8.10 7.39
N TYR A 43 13.93 -7.93 8.65
CA TYR A 43 12.96 -7.72 9.76
C TYR A 43 12.58 -6.25 10.01
N GLN A 44 13.52 -5.33 9.98
CA GLN A 44 13.22 -3.89 10.18
C GLN A 44 12.48 -3.28 8.99
N ILE A 45 12.79 -3.77 7.78
CA ILE A 45 12.12 -3.35 6.54
C ILE A 45 10.64 -3.74 6.61
N GLN A 46 10.30 -4.90 7.16
CA GLN A 46 8.92 -5.39 7.21
C GLN A 46 8.00 -4.56 8.13
N GLN A 47 8.50 -4.07 9.27
CA GLN A 47 7.71 -3.17 10.13
C GLN A 47 7.47 -1.80 9.48
N ALA A 48 8.50 -1.20 8.89
CA ALA A 48 8.36 0.06 8.17
C ALA A 48 7.43 -0.07 6.96
N MET A 49 7.49 -1.18 6.24
CA MET A 49 6.56 -1.51 5.15
C MET A 49 5.13 -1.67 5.66
N ASN A 50 4.91 -2.35 6.79
CA ASN A 50 3.57 -2.54 7.37
C ASN A 50 2.93 -1.21 7.76
N PHE A 51 3.69 -0.29 8.38
CA PHE A 51 3.20 1.05 8.71
C PHE A 51 2.91 1.87 7.44
N GLY A 52 3.79 1.81 6.44
CA GLY A 52 3.60 2.47 5.14
C GLY A 52 2.35 1.96 4.42
N ASN A 53 2.20 0.64 4.33
CA ASN A 53 1.03 0.01 3.72
C ASN A 53 -0.27 0.36 4.46
N ALA A 54 -0.23 0.42 5.79
CA ALA A 54 -1.39 0.83 6.59
C ALA A 54 -1.77 2.30 6.34
N GLY A 55 -0.78 3.19 6.24
CA GLY A 55 -0.99 4.60 5.90
C GLY A 55 -1.55 4.77 4.49
N HIS A 56 -1.01 4.04 3.54
CA HIS A 56 -1.48 4.00 2.17
C HIS A 56 -2.95 3.53 2.11
N CYS A 57 -3.27 2.39 2.72
CA CYS A 57 -4.63 1.88 2.78
C CYS A 57 -5.60 2.87 3.47
N LEU A 58 -5.19 3.46 4.60
CA LEU A 58 -6.04 4.43 5.34
C LEU A 58 -6.38 5.66 4.52
N LEU A 59 -5.45 6.15 3.70
CA LEU A 59 -5.64 7.34 2.89
C LEU A 59 -6.34 7.05 1.56
N LEU A 60 -5.93 6.01 0.86
CA LEU A 60 -6.39 5.72 -0.51
C LEU A 60 -7.62 4.83 -0.55
N GLU A 61 -7.73 3.88 0.37
CA GLU A 61 -8.81 2.88 0.42
C GLU A 61 -9.40 2.76 1.84
N PRO A 62 -9.92 3.85 2.44
CA PRO A 62 -10.35 3.87 3.84
C PRO A 62 -11.42 2.82 4.17
N HIS A 63 -12.23 2.43 3.21
CA HIS A 63 -13.23 1.38 3.35
C HIS A 63 -12.63 -0.01 3.61
N LYS A 64 -11.41 -0.28 3.11
CA LYS A 64 -10.70 -1.54 3.36
C LYS A 64 -9.89 -1.53 4.66
N PHE A 65 -9.61 -0.34 5.21
CA PHE A 65 -8.70 -0.22 6.34
C PHE A 65 -9.18 -0.97 7.58
N GLU A 66 -10.47 -0.86 7.91
CA GLU A 66 -11.05 -1.56 9.07
C GLU A 66 -11.16 -3.08 8.86
N GLU A 67 -11.24 -3.52 7.61
CA GLU A 67 -11.23 -4.95 7.27
C GLU A 67 -9.84 -5.56 7.41
N LEU A 68 -8.80 -4.82 6.98
CA LEU A 68 -7.43 -5.32 6.87
C LEU A 68 -6.57 -5.06 8.11
N TYR A 69 -6.92 -4.08 8.95
CA TYR A 69 -6.10 -3.64 10.06
C TYR A 69 -6.87 -3.61 11.38
N VAL A 70 -6.13 -3.86 12.47
CA VAL A 70 -6.66 -3.73 13.85
C VAL A 70 -5.58 -3.15 14.77
N CYS A 71 -6.02 -2.30 15.71
CA CYS A 71 -5.15 -1.72 16.73
C CYS A 71 -4.95 -2.70 17.90
N ALA A 72 -3.71 -3.00 18.24
CA ALA A 72 -3.40 -3.69 19.49
C ALA A 72 -3.56 -2.72 20.68
N PRO A 73 -4.38 -3.04 21.70
CA PRO A 73 -4.51 -2.19 22.87
C PRO A 73 -3.19 -1.93 23.59
N LYS A 74 -2.96 -0.72 24.11
CA LYS A 74 -1.75 -0.37 24.88
C LYS A 74 -1.55 -1.28 26.11
N THR A 75 -2.64 -1.75 26.68
CA THR A 75 -2.65 -2.63 27.85
C THR A 75 -2.26 -4.07 27.52
N LEU A 76 -2.26 -4.44 26.24
CA LEU A 76 -1.96 -5.80 25.80
C LEU A 76 -0.44 -6.04 25.80
N SER A 77 0.03 -6.71 26.85
CA SER A 77 1.44 -7.05 27.00
C SER A 77 1.77 -8.35 26.25
N ARG A 78 2.96 -8.41 25.65
CA ARG A 78 3.54 -9.65 25.10
C ARG A 78 4.50 -10.33 26.09
N ARG A 79 4.67 -9.75 27.30
CA ARG A 79 5.63 -10.22 28.31
C ARG A 79 4.95 -11.10 29.36
N GLY A 80 5.69 -12.08 29.85
CA GLY A 80 5.19 -13.02 30.86
C GLY A 80 4.19 -14.04 30.30
N LYS A 81 3.85 -15.04 31.10
CA LYS A 81 2.97 -16.17 30.71
C LYS A 81 1.56 -15.69 30.34
N ASN A 82 0.97 -14.83 31.19
CA ASN A 82 -0.38 -14.30 30.97
C ASN A 82 -0.41 -13.34 29.75
N GLY A 83 0.61 -12.47 29.59
CA GLY A 83 0.69 -11.56 28.45
C GLY A 83 0.80 -12.29 27.12
N LYS A 84 1.59 -13.36 27.05
CA LYS A 84 1.68 -14.20 25.84
C LYS A 84 0.33 -14.85 25.51
N LYS A 85 -0.36 -15.38 26.51
CA LYS A 85 -1.68 -16.00 26.29
C LYS A 85 -2.71 -14.98 25.77
N SER A 86 -2.79 -13.80 26.41
CA SER A 86 -3.70 -12.74 25.97
C SER A 86 -3.36 -12.23 24.55
N TRP A 87 -2.07 -12.19 24.22
CA TRP A 87 -1.63 -11.84 22.85
C TRP A 87 -2.06 -12.89 21.82
N GLU A 88 -1.90 -14.18 22.13
CA GLU A 88 -2.32 -15.28 21.26
C GLU A 88 -3.84 -15.30 21.05
N GLU A 89 -4.61 -15.04 22.11
CA GLU A 89 -6.07 -14.91 22.03
C GLU A 89 -6.48 -13.73 21.15
N PHE A 90 -5.81 -12.58 21.29
CA PHE A 90 -6.04 -11.41 20.45
C PHE A 90 -5.73 -11.68 18.97
N CYS A 91 -4.59 -12.35 18.71
CA CYS A 91 -4.24 -12.74 17.33
C CYS A 91 -5.25 -13.72 16.71
N LYS A 92 -5.77 -14.66 17.49
CA LYS A 92 -6.81 -15.61 17.01
C LYS A 92 -8.13 -14.89 16.70
N LEU A 93 -8.54 -13.97 17.59
CA LEU A 93 -9.78 -13.19 17.40
C LEU A 93 -9.72 -12.33 16.13
N HIS A 94 -8.54 -11.81 15.80
CA HIS A 94 -8.31 -10.95 14.64
C HIS A 94 -7.51 -11.67 13.53
N SER A 95 -7.75 -12.97 13.38
CA SER A 95 -7.11 -13.77 12.32
C SER A 95 -7.40 -13.18 10.94
N GLY A 96 -6.36 -13.03 10.12
CA GLY A 96 -6.46 -12.41 8.79
C GLY A 96 -6.29 -10.89 8.77
N LYS A 97 -6.25 -10.22 9.92
CA LYS A 97 -5.96 -8.77 9.99
C LYS A 97 -4.51 -8.49 10.35
N ASN A 98 -4.00 -7.39 9.80
CA ASN A 98 -2.70 -6.84 10.18
C ASN A 98 -2.82 -6.10 11.51
N ILE A 99 -2.05 -6.51 12.51
CA ILE A 99 -2.08 -5.92 13.85
C ILE A 99 -1.09 -4.76 13.92
N LEU A 100 -1.60 -3.56 14.13
CA LEU A 100 -0.80 -2.35 14.34
C LEU A 100 -0.61 -2.07 15.82
N PRO A 101 0.62 -1.73 16.27
CA PRO A 101 0.84 -1.22 17.61
C PRO A 101 0.05 0.08 17.86
N ALA A 102 -0.40 0.30 19.10
CA ALA A 102 -1.23 1.47 19.42
C ALA A 102 -0.55 2.82 19.09
N ASN A 103 0.77 2.91 19.27
CA ASN A 103 1.52 4.11 18.91
C ASN A 103 1.55 4.38 17.39
N GLU A 104 1.62 3.34 16.57
CA GLU A 104 1.54 3.45 15.12
C GLU A 104 0.13 3.83 14.67
N TRP A 105 -0.89 3.20 15.27
CA TRP A 105 -2.29 3.56 15.04
C TRP A 105 -2.55 5.04 15.33
N GLU A 106 -2.11 5.54 16.49
CA GLU A 106 -2.25 6.95 16.85
C GLU A 106 -1.54 7.91 15.86
N ARG A 107 -0.37 7.50 15.37
CA ARG A 107 0.33 8.27 14.33
C ARG A 107 -0.46 8.33 13.03
N LEU A 108 -1.03 7.22 12.59
CA LEU A 108 -1.89 7.16 11.39
C LEU A 108 -3.13 8.04 11.56
N GLN A 109 -3.79 8.00 12.72
CA GLN A 109 -4.95 8.86 12.99
C GLN A 109 -4.58 10.37 12.96
N LYS A 110 -3.40 10.73 13.44
CA LYS A 110 -2.90 12.11 13.33
C LYS A 110 -2.64 12.52 11.87
N ILE A 111 -2.05 11.64 11.09
CA ILE A 111 -1.81 11.88 9.65
C ILE A 111 -3.16 12.09 8.94
N LEU A 112 -4.12 11.21 9.16
CA LEU A 112 -5.46 11.30 8.58
C LEU A 112 -6.14 12.62 8.95
N LYS A 113 -6.05 13.02 10.23
CA LYS A 113 -6.63 14.29 10.69
C LYS A 113 -6.01 15.49 9.97
N VAL A 114 -4.67 15.55 9.87
CA VAL A 114 -3.99 16.64 9.14
C VAL A 114 -4.41 16.65 7.68
N PHE A 115 -4.55 15.50 7.08
CA PHE A 115 -5.00 15.34 5.71
C PHE A 115 -6.41 15.92 5.52
N GLN A 116 -7.34 15.57 6.40
CA GLN A 116 -8.76 15.99 6.32
C GLN A 116 -8.98 17.48 6.61
N ILE A 117 -8.18 18.09 7.49
CA ILE A 117 -8.35 19.53 7.81
C ILE A 117 -7.64 20.47 6.84
N ASN A 118 -6.80 19.96 5.94
CA ASN A 118 -6.09 20.79 4.98
C ASN A 118 -6.92 20.98 3.71
N PRO A 119 -7.46 22.19 3.47
CA PRO A 119 -8.36 22.41 2.34
C PRO A 119 -7.67 22.25 0.98
N LYS A 120 -6.37 22.51 0.87
CA LYS A 120 -5.60 22.32 -0.36
C LYS A 120 -5.46 20.83 -0.69
N ILE A 121 -5.13 20.01 0.32
CA ILE A 121 -5.04 18.56 0.17
C ILE A 121 -6.39 17.98 -0.19
N MET A 122 -7.46 18.39 0.51
CA MET A 122 -8.81 17.91 0.25
C MET A 122 -9.34 18.31 -1.13
N HIS A 123 -9.01 19.52 -1.58
CA HIS A 123 -9.35 19.96 -2.92
C HIS A 123 -8.67 19.10 -3.98
N PHE A 124 -7.36 18.92 -3.86
CA PHE A 124 -6.56 18.08 -4.74
C PHE A 124 -7.09 16.63 -4.76
N TRP A 125 -7.38 16.07 -3.58
CA TRP A 125 -7.83 14.70 -3.41
C TRP A 125 -9.17 14.39 -4.07
N LYS A 126 -10.09 15.31 -4.06
CA LYS A 126 -11.45 15.14 -4.60
C LYS A 126 -11.52 15.07 -6.14
N HIS A 127 -10.49 15.52 -6.84
CA HIS A 127 -10.49 15.63 -8.30
C HIS A 127 -9.73 14.51 -8.99
N GLY A 128 -9.12 13.60 -8.25
CA GLY A 128 -8.37 12.48 -8.82
C GLY A 128 -8.91 11.12 -8.40
N GLU A 129 -8.40 10.11 -9.09
CA GLU A 129 -8.69 8.71 -8.84
C GLU A 129 -7.50 8.03 -8.15
N THR A 130 -7.78 7.10 -7.25
CA THR A 130 -6.75 6.34 -6.54
C THR A 130 -6.46 5.01 -7.24
N GLU A 131 -5.23 4.51 -7.06
CA GLU A 131 -4.83 3.17 -7.50
C GLU A 131 -4.96 2.95 -9.02
N VAL A 132 -4.69 3.99 -9.81
CA VAL A 132 -4.81 3.93 -11.27
C VAL A 132 -3.60 3.21 -11.87
N SER A 133 -3.86 2.18 -12.65
CA SER A 133 -2.83 1.43 -13.38
C SER A 133 -2.67 1.97 -14.79
N MET A 134 -1.42 2.09 -15.24
CA MET A 134 -1.08 2.54 -16.58
C MET A 134 -0.18 1.50 -17.25
N PHE A 135 -0.46 1.23 -18.52
CA PHE A 135 0.34 0.35 -19.38
C PHE A 135 0.72 1.09 -20.65
N TRP A 136 1.97 0.94 -21.09
CA TRP A 136 2.47 1.52 -22.33
C TRP A 136 3.63 0.70 -22.90
N GLU A 137 3.89 0.86 -24.18
CA GLU A 137 5.10 0.38 -24.82
C GLU A 137 6.14 1.50 -24.89
N ASP A 138 7.35 1.23 -24.43
CA ASP A 138 8.48 2.13 -24.67
C ASP A 138 8.94 2.00 -26.11
N ALA A 139 8.73 3.04 -26.91
CA ALA A 139 8.95 3.00 -28.35
C ALA A 139 10.44 2.90 -28.72
N GLU A 140 11.37 3.34 -27.84
CA GLU A 140 12.81 3.27 -28.10
C GLU A 140 13.35 1.88 -27.83
N LEU A 141 12.86 1.25 -26.76
CA LEU A 141 13.36 -0.05 -26.29
C LEU A 141 12.51 -1.22 -26.78
N GLY A 142 11.30 -0.97 -27.29
CA GLY A 142 10.35 -2.00 -27.71
C GLY A 142 9.93 -2.91 -26.56
N VAL A 143 9.77 -2.35 -25.35
CA VAL A 143 9.40 -3.11 -24.16
C VAL A 143 8.11 -2.61 -23.54
N ASP A 144 7.28 -3.56 -23.11
CA ASP A 144 6.06 -3.24 -22.37
C ASP A 144 6.41 -2.73 -20.97
N CYS A 145 5.82 -1.62 -20.60
CA CYS A 145 5.97 -0.96 -19.31
C CYS A 145 4.64 -0.87 -18.58
N LYS A 146 4.71 -0.85 -17.27
CA LYS A 146 3.54 -0.63 -16.41
C LYS A 146 3.87 0.19 -15.18
N ALA A 147 2.91 0.99 -14.73
CA ALA A 147 2.96 1.70 -13.46
C ALA A 147 1.62 1.57 -12.74
N ARG A 148 1.64 1.71 -11.42
CA ARG A 148 0.44 1.93 -10.62
C ARG A 148 0.65 3.18 -9.81
N MET A 149 -0.21 4.14 -10.05
CA MET A 149 -0.17 5.45 -9.42
C MET A 149 -1.09 5.43 -8.19
N ASP A 150 -0.58 5.89 -7.07
CA ASP A 150 -1.34 5.99 -5.83
C ASP A 150 -2.53 6.96 -5.99
N TRP A 151 -2.32 8.00 -6.79
CA TRP A 151 -3.31 9.00 -7.12
C TRP A 151 -3.04 9.59 -8.52
N TYR A 152 -4.10 9.87 -9.27
CA TYR A 152 -4.00 10.44 -10.62
C TYR A 152 -5.19 11.37 -10.90
N ASP A 153 -4.92 12.56 -11.39
CA ASP A 153 -5.91 13.51 -11.88
C ASP A 153 -5.80 13.64 -13.40
N ALA A 154 -6.78 13.11 -14.10
CA ALA A 154 -6.82 13.10 -15.55
C ALA A 154 -6.95 14.50 -16.15
N ASP A 155 -7.66 15.42 -15.48
CA ASP A 155 -7.91 16.77 -16.00
C ASP A 155 -6.65 17.63 -15.95
N SER A 156 -5.86 17.49 -14.89
CA SER A 156 -4.60 18.23 -14.73
C SER A 156 -3.36 17.44 -15.17
N MET A 157 -3.51 16.18 -15.52
CA MET A 157 -2.42 15.22 -15.80
C MET A 157 -1.37 15.21 -14.69
N LYS A 158 -1.79 15.32 -13.44
CA LYS A 158 -0.93 15.24 -12.25
C LYS A 158 -0.97 13.85 -11.64
N ILE A 159 0.17 13.47 -11.08
CA ILE A 159 0.39 12.22 -10.36
C ILE A 159 0.81 12.55 -8.93
#